data_5617e0d7e53892437e83d1c2f9297f04
#
_entry.id   5617e0d7e53892437e83d1c2f9297f04
#
_cell.length_a   1.000
_cell.length_b   1.000
_cell.length_c   1.000
_cell.angle_alpha   90.00
_cell.angle_beta   90.00
_cell.angle_gamma   90.00
#
_symmetry.space_group_name_H-M   'P 1'
#
loop_
_entity.id
_entity.type
_entity.pdbx_description
1 polymer ?
#
loop_
_entity_poly.entity_id
_entity_poly.type
_entity_poly.pdbx_seq_one_letter_code
_entity_poly.pdbx_strand_id
1 'polypeptide(L)'
;GAGIQADIKAISALGAYAASAITAITVQNTLGVTGIHPVPPAYVKGQIEAVMDDIRPKAVKIGMINDAEIVKVIAESILKYHPEYVVFDPVMVSTSGCKLMEDEAIEAITTRLIPLTSLITPNLSEAEILAGQKISTVEDMKRQAKEMLKLGCKGVLIKGGHLDGGLMCDVLQTATEEAPHLFTAPKVDSRNTHGTGCTLSSAIATFLALGEPMSVAVEKAKQYVYKGLESGKDVCIGGGHGPLNHFHSPVAMHIFDKNE
;
A
#
# COMPACT_ATOMS: atom_id res chain seq x y z
N GLY A 1 -4.63 13.73 -3.30
CA GLY A 1 -4.57 12.77 -3.23
C GLY A 1 -3.99 11.40 -2.94
N ALA A 2 -2.96 10.96 -3.64
CA ALA A 2 -2.25 9.72 -3.34
C ALA A 2 -0.98 9.97 -2.52
N GLY A 3 -0.15 8.94 -2.34
CA GLY A 3 1.10 9.02 -1.58
C GLY A 3 0.88 9.41 -0.13
N ILE A 4 1.83 10.14 0.44
CA ILE A 4 1.81 10.51 1.87
C ILE A 4 0.55 11.28 2.29
N GLN A 5 -0.09 12.05 1.39
CA GLN A 5 -1.33 12.73 1.72
C GLN A 5 -2.48 11.75 1.97
N ALA A 6 -2.59 10.69 1.18
CA ALA A 6 -3.55 9.62 1.41
C ALA A 6 -3.19 8.81 2.65
N ASP A 7 -1.90 8.47 2.80
CA ASP A 7 -1.38 7.67 3.91
C ASP A 7 -1.66 8.35 5.26
N ILE A 8 -1.24 9.61 5.43
CA ILE A 8 -1.45 10.37 6.66
C ILE A 8 -2.95 10.51 6.97
N LYS A 9 -3.80 10.81 5.97
CA LYS A 9 -5.25 10.93 6.16
C LYS A 9 -5.87 9.61 6.61
N ALA A 10 -5.51 8.49 5.97
CA ALA A 10 -6.03 7.18 6.33
C ALA A 10 -5.62 6.77 7.74
N ILE A 11 -4.33 6.85 8.06
CA ILE A 11 -3.79 6.51 9.37
C ILE A 11 -4.44 7.36 10.46
N SER A 12 -4.52 8.69 10.24
CA SER A 12 -5.11 9.62 11.21
C SER A 12 -6.62 9.42 11.39
N ALA A 13 -7.37 9.17 10.29
CA ALA A 13 -8.81 8.91 10.38
C ALA A 13 -9.13 7.59 11.11
N LEU A 14 -8.20 6.64 11.08
CA LEU A 14 -8.27 5.37 11.82
C LEU A 14 -7.72 5.47 13.25
N GLY A 15 -7.43 6.67 13.74
CA GLY A 15 -7.05 6.92 15.13
C GLY A 15 -5.60 6.60 15.47
N ALA A 16 -4.70 6.53 14.50
CA ALA A 16 -3.27 6.32 14.73
C ALA A 16 -2.43 7.57 14.40
N TYR A 17 -1.25 7.66 14.99
CA TYR A 17 -0.28 8.71 14.66
C TYR A 17 0.50 8.33 13.40
N ALA A 18 0.59 9.25 12.45
CA ALA A 18 1.33 9.09 11.21
C ALA A 18 2.62 9.91 11.21
N ALA A 19 3.74 9.26 10.92
CA ALA A 19 4.99 9.91 10.54
C ALA A 19 5.33 9.54 9.09
N SER A 20 6.24 10.26 8.44
CA SER A 20 6.60 10.00 7.04
C SER A 20 8.08 10.18 6.77
N ALA A 21 8.61 9.40 5.82
CA ALA A 21 9.88 9.63 5.15
C ALA A 21 9.60 9.80 3.65
N ILE A 22 9.96 10.95 3.09
CA ILE A 22 9.70 11.32 1.71
C ILE A 22 10.77 10.72 0.81
N THR A 23 10.38 9.87 -0.13
CA THR A 23 11.27 9.23 -1.11
C THR A 23 11.38 10.03 -2.41
N ALA A 24 10.31 10.73 -2.79
CA ALA A 24 10.28 11.60 -3.97
C ALA A 24 9.26 12.73 -3.78
N ILE A 25 9.53 13.86 -4.44
CA ILE A 25 8.59 14.97 -4.58
C ILE A 25 7.92 14.83 -5.94
N THR A 26 6.59 14.79 -5.98
CA THR A 26 5.82 14.74 -7.23
C THR A 26 5.13 16.06 -7.50
N VAL A 27 5.21 16.55 -8.74
CA VAL A 27 4.35 17.63 -9.25
C VAL A 27 3.07 16.97 -9.74
N GLN A 28 2.05 16.92 -8.88
CA GLN A 28 0.86 16.10 -9.10
C GLN A 28 -0.42 16.84 -8.71
N ASN A 29 -1.46 16.64 -9.51
CA ASN A 29 -2.83 17.04 -9.22
C ASN A 29 -3.83 15.94 -9.64
N THR A 30 -5.13 16.25 -9.75
CA THR A 30 -6.14 15.26 -10.16
C THR A 30 -6.07 14.88 -11.64
N LEU A 31 -5.35 15.64 -12.47
CA LEU A 31 -5.17 15.36 -13.90
C LEU A 31 -3.98 14.42 -14.16
N GLY A 32 -3.00 14.34 -13.25
CA GLY A 32 -1.86 13.45 -13.39
C GLY A 32 -0.59 13.95 -12.72
N VAL A 33 0.51 13.26 -13.02
CA VAL A 33 1.89 13.56 -12.57
C VAL A 33 2.64 14.20 -13.72
N THR A 34 3.16 15.42 -13.52
CA THR A 34 3.91 16.18 -14.53
C THR A 34 5.41 16.29 -14.22
N GLY A 35 5.82 15.90 -13.02
CA GLY A 35 7.23 15.88 -12.62
C GLY A 35 7.48 15.03 -11.39
N ILE A 36 8.65 14.43 -11.34
CA ILE A 36 9.13 13.62 -10.20
C ILE A 36 10.55 14.05 -9.89
N HIS A 37 10.82 14.38 -8.63
CA HIS A 37 12.14 14.70 -8.13
C HIS A 37 12.50 13.72 -7.00
N PRO A 38 13.43 12.78 -7.22
CA PRO A 38 13.89 11.87 -6.18
C PRO A 38 14.55 12.63 -5.03
N VAL A 39 14.26 12.25 -3.80
CA VAL A 39 15.01 12.73 -2.63
C VAL A 39 16.32 11.95 -2.54
N PRO A 40 17.47 12.61 -2.35
CA PRO A 40 18.75 11.90 -2.25
C PRO A 40 18.71 10.80 -1.17
N PRO A 41 19.27 9.60 -1.42
CA PRO A 41 19.21 8.44 -0.51
C PRO A 41 19.66 8.74 0.92
N ALA A 42 20.67 9.61 1.09
CA ALA A 42 21.15 10.04 2.41
C ALA A 42 20.07 10.76 3.23
N TYR A 43 19.23 11.58 2.58
CA TYR A 43 18.12 12.27 3.26
C TYR A 43 16.94 11.33 3.54
N VAL A 44 16.69 10.36 2.65
CA VAL A 44 15.68 9.31 2.92
C VAL A 44 16.10 8.51 4.14
N LYS A 45 17.37 8.09 4.21
CA LYS A 45 17.93 7.41 5.38
C LYS A 45 17.78 8.25 6.65
N GLY A 46 18.19 9.52 6.61
CA GLY A 46 18.11 10.41 7.76
C GLY A 46 16.67 10.61 8.27
N GLN A 47 15.68 10.72 7.37
CA GLN A 47 14.27 10.80 7.75
C GLN A 47 13.79 9.51 8.42
N ILE A 48 14.14 8.34 7.88
CA ILE A 48 13.79 7.05 8.49
C ILE A 48 14.42 6.93 9.87
N GLU A 49 15.72 7.22 10.00
CA GLU A 49 16.45 7.15 11.27
C GLU A 49 15.83 8.08 12.31
N ALA A 50 15.53 9.33 11.96
CA ALA A 50 14.91 10.30 12.86
C ALA A 50 13.56 9.80 13.43
N VAL A 51 12.72 9.15 12.59
CA VAL A 51 11.46 8.58 13.03
C VAL A 51 11.66 7.31 13.85
N MET A 52 12.53 6.41 13.41
CA MET A 52 12.72 5.12 14.05
C MET A 52 13.47 5.21 15.38
N ASP A 53 14.38 6.17 15.53
CA ASP A 53 15.14 6.35 16.77
C ASP A 53 14.26 6.92 17.92
N ASP A 54 13.26 7.74 17.59
CA ASP A 54 12.39 8.43 18.56
C ASP A 54 11.00 7.79 18.67
N ILE A 55 10.24 7.80 17.57
CA ILE A 55 8.81 7.41 17.55
C ILE A 55 8.63 5.89 17.58
N ARG A 56 9.49 5.14 16.90
CA ARG A 56 9.48 3.67 16.82
C ARG A 56 8.12 3.09 16.41
N PRO A 57 7.59 3.43 15.24
CA PRO A 57 6.29 2.94 14.81
C PRO A 57 6.28 1.40 14.71
N LYS A 58 5.17 0.77 15.14
CA LYS A 58 4.98 -0.69 15.03
C LYS A 58 4.88 -1.16 13.58
N ALA A 59 4.28 -0.34 12.71
CA ALA A 59 4.12 -0.67 11.30
C ALA A 59 4.71 0.39 10.39
N VAL A 60 5.30 -0.05 9.28
CA VAL A 60 5.81 0.79 8.21
C VAL A 60 5.04 0.46 6.93
N LYS A 61 4.44 1.46 6.30
CA LYS A 61 3.91 1.32 4.94
C LYS A 61 4.89 1.94 3.96
N ILE A 62 5.20 1.20 2.91
CA ILE A 62 6.07 1.63 1.83
C ILE A 62 5.22 1.75 0.56
N GLY A 63 5.33 2.88 -0.12
CA GLY A 63 4.66 3.12 -1.41
C GLY A 63 5.67 3.26 -2.54
N MET A 64 5.58 4.38 -3.27
CA MET A 64 6.43 4.65 -4.43
C MET A 64 7.91 4.73 -4.06
N ILE A 65 8.72 3.89 -4.71
CA ILE A 65 10.19 3.91 -4.70
C ILE A 65 10.63 3.82 -6.15
N ASN A 66 11.35 4.80 -6.65
CA ASN A 66 11.74 4.88 -8.05
C ASN A 66 13.22 4.53 -8.32
N ASP A 67 14.03 4.33 -7.28
CA ASP A 67 15.48 4.24 -7.35
C ASP A 67 16.00 3.04 -6.54
N ALA A 68 16.92 2.25 -7.10
CA ALA A 68 17.50 1.07 -6.46
C ALA A 68 18.32 1.41 -5.19
N GLU A 69 18.98 2.56 -5.13
CA GLU A 69 19.71 2.98 -3.92
C GLU A 69 18.74 3.34 -2.79
N ILE A 70 17.58 3.92 -3.09
CA ILE A 70 16.53 4.15 -2.08
C ILE A 70 15.98 2.81 -1.58
N VAL A 71 15.76 1.82 -2.46
CA VAL A 71 15.36 0.46 -2.06
C VAL A 71 16.36 -0.13 -1.08
N LYS A 72 17.65 0.00 -1.36
CA LYS A 72 18.74 -0.48 -0.49
C LYS A 72 18.70 0.20 0.88
N VAL A 73 18.60 1.53 0.91
CA VAL A 73 18.49 2.30 2.16
C VAL A 73 17.30 1.84 3.00
N ILE A 74 16.14 1.62 2.38
CA ILE A 74 14.94 1.15 3.07
C ILE A 74 15.15 -0.26 3.61
N ALA A 75 15.68 -1.18 2.82
CA ALA A 75 15.97 -2.56 3.24
C ALA A 75 16.97 -2.60 4.42
N GLU A 76 18.06 -1.84 4.35
CA GLU A 76 19.02 -1.71 5.44
C GLU A 76 18.37 -1.14 6.71
N SER A 77 17.46 -0.17 6.56
CA SER A 77 16.72 0.41 7.69
C SER A 77 15.76 -0.62 8.33
N ILE A 78 15.05 -1.40 7.54
CA ILE A 78 14.20 -2.48 8.07
C ILE A 78 15.03 -3.51 8.83
N LEU A 79 16.18 -3.90 8.29
CA LEU A 79 17.12 -4.82 8.96
C LEU A 79 17.75 -4.25 10.22
N LYS A 80 17.92 -2.93 10.32
CA LYS A 80 18.44 -2.25 11.52
C LYS A 80 17.40 -2.13 12.64
N TYR A 81 16.18 -1.72 12.27
CA TYR A 81 15.15 -1.32 13.25
C TYR A 81 14.11 -2.39 13.56
N HIS A 82 13.98 -3.41 12.68
CA HIS A 82 13.06 -4.54 12.85
C HIS A 82 11.62 -4.12 13.19
N PRO A 83 10.97 -3.23 12.39
CA PRO A 83 9.56 -2.91 12.62
C PRO A 83 8.72 -4.19 12.61
N GLU A 84 7.70 -4.26 13.46
CA GLU A 84 6.86 -5.46 13.62
C GLU A 84 6.14 -5.83 12.31
N TYR A 85 5.65 -4.81 11.60
CA TYR A 85 4.97 -4.97 10.32
C TYR A 85 5.55 -4.05 9.25
N VAL A 86 5.73 -4.62 8.05
CA VAL A 86 6.11 -3.89 6.84
C VAL A 86 5.10 -4.21 5.75
N VAL A 87 4.31 -3.22 5.34
CA VAL A 87 3.34 -3.33 4.23
C VAL A 87 3.89 -2.58 3.02
N PHE A 88 4.12 -3.29 1.94
CA PHE A 88 4.65 -2.71 0.71
C PHE A 88 3.60 -2.70 -0.41
N ASP A 89 3.26 -1.53 -0.90
CA ASP A 89 2.42 -1.30 -2.09
C ASP A 89 3.34 -1.01 -3.28
N PRO A 90 3.56 -1.98 -4.19
CA PRO A 90 4.56 -1.86 -5.26
C PRO A 90 4.04 -0.99 -6.40
N VAL A 91 3.95 0.32 -6.18
CA VAL A 91 3.42 1.28 -7.14
C VAL A 91 4.41 1.45 -8.30
N MET A 92 4.20 0.70 -9.40
CA MET A 92 5.07 0.71 -10.59
C MET A 92 4.61 1.70 -11.65
N VAL A 93 3.29 1.96 -11.71
CA VAL A 93 2.67 2.84 -12.69
C VAL A 93 1.66 3.74 -11.99
N SER A 94 1.65 5.04 -12.33
CA SER A 94 0.63 5.96 -11.80
C SER A 94 -0.76 5.66 -12.40
N THR A 95 -1.82 6.16 -11.75
CA THR A 95 -3.20 6.08 -12.29
C THR A 95 -3.34 6.71 -13.68
N SER A 96 -2.44 7.65 -14.02
CA SER A 96 -2.38 8.29 -15.36
C SER A 96 -1.52 7.53 -16.38
N GLY A 97 -0.98 6.34 -16.02
CA GLY A 97 -0.16 5.50 -16.91
C GLY A 97 1.33 5.88 -16.99
N CYS A 98 1.80 6.82 -16.17
CA CYS A 98 3.20 7.17 -16.11
C CYS A 98 4.01 6.07 -15.40
N LYS A 99 5.08 5.55 -16.02
CA LYS A 99 6.04 4.62 -15.40
C LYS A 99 6.73 5.37 -14.24
N LEU A 100 6.63 4.80 -13.03
CA LEU A 100 7.14 5.39 -11.79
C LEU A 100 8.41 4.68 -11.29
N MET A 101 8.82 3.57 -11.92
CA MET A 101 9.88 2.71 -11.44
C MET A 101 10.74 2.23 -12.60
N GLU A 102 12.05 2.20 -12.40
CA GLU A 102 13.02 1.66 -13.37
C GLU A 102 13.21 0.15 -13.16
N ASP A 103 13.71 -0.56 -14.17
CA ASP A 103 13.85 -2.03 -14.14
C ASP A 103 14.85 -2.48 -13.07
N GLU A 104 15.93 -1.74 -12.84
CA GLU A 104 16.90 -1.98 -11.78
C GLU A 104 16.27 -1.85 -10.36
N ALA A 105 15.32 -0.93 -10.21
CA ALA A 105 14.58 -0.78 -8.96
C ALA A 105 13.64 -1.99 -8.72
N ILE A 106 13.02 -2.53 -9.78
CA ILE A 106 12.18 -3.74 -9.68
C ILE A 106 13.00 -4.93 -9.22
N GLU A 107 14.20 -5.13 -9.76
CA GLU A 107 15.12 -6.19 -9.33
C GLU A 107 15.54 -6.01 -7.87
N ALA A 108 15.93 -4.82 -7.48
CA ALA A 108 16.29 -4.52 -6.09
C ALA A 108 15.12 -4.74 -5.12
N ILE A 109 13.91 -4.35 -5.49
CA ILE A 109 12.68 -4.58 -4.72
C ILE A 109 12.46 -6.08 -4.54
N THR A 110 12.51 -6.85 -5.64
CA THR A 110 12.21 -8.28 -5.62
C THR A 110 13.23 -9.05 -4.78
N THR A 111 14.51 -8.70 -4.87
CA THR A 111 15.60 -9.45 -4.23
C THR A 111 15.92 -8.97 -2.81
N ARG A 112 15.70 -7.70 -2.48
CA ARG A 112 16.13 -7.10 -1.21
C ARG A 112 14.99 -6.64 -0.31
N LEU A 113 13.89 -6.12 -0.87
CA LEU A 113 12.83 -5.52 -0.08
C LEU A 113 11.68 -6.50 0.20
N ILE A 114 11.17 -7.18 -0.82
CA ILE A 114 10.03 -8.12 -0.67
C ILE A 114 10.30 -9.17 0.41
N PRO A 115 11.50 -9.80 0.51
CA PRO A 115 11.78 -10.78 1.57
C PRO A 115 11.67 -10.23 3.00
N LEU A 116 11.70 -8.92 3.18
CA LEU A 116 11.59 -8.26 4.48
C LEU A 116 10.17 -7.80 4.81
N THR A 117 9.20 -8.00 3.91
CA THR A 117 7.84 -7.50 4.08
C THR A 117 6.92 -8.48 4.78
N SER A 118 6.01 -7.95 5.59
CA SER A 118 4.89 -8.72 6.15
C SER A 118 3.80 -8.96 5.10
N LEU A 119 3.56 -7.97 4.24
CA LEU A 119 2.55 -8.03 3.19
C LEU A 119 2.97 -7.18 1.99
N ILE A 120 2.78 -7.73 0.79
CA ILE A 120 2.79 -6.95 -0.45
C ILE A 120 1.39 -6.84 -1.02
N THR A 121 1.05 -5.69 -1.62
CA THR A 121 -0.32 -5.39 -2.08
C THR A 121 -0.37 -5.03 -3.58
N PRO A 122 0.13 -5.87 -4.50
CA PRO A 122 0.12 -5.55 -5.91
C PRO A 122 -1.30 -5.54 -6.50
N ASN A 123 -1.56 -4.65 -7.47
CA ASN A 123 -2.69 -4.79 -8.38
C ASN A 123 -2.37 -5.87 -9.44
N LEU A 124 -3.34 -6.19 -10.33
CA LEU A 124 -3.16 -7.23 -11.35
C LEU A 124 -1.93 -6.98 -12.22
N SER A 125 -1.75 -5.77 -12.73
CA SER A 125 -0.62 -5.43 -13.62
C SER A 125 0.72 -5.52 -12.87
N GLU A 126 0.78 -5.07 -11.63
CA GLU A 126 1.97 -5.18 -10.77
C GLU A 126 2.27 -6.65 -10.42
N ALA A 127 1.23 -7.44 -10.13
CA ALA A 127 1.36 -8.87 -9.89
C ALA A 127 1.86 -9.61 -11.13
N GLU A 128 1.38 -9.27 -12.32
CA GLU A 128 1.87 -9.82 -13.58
C GLU A 128 3.36 -9.54 -13.82
N ILE A 129 3.80 -8.32 -13.50
CA ILE A 129 5.23 -7.93 -13.60
C ILE A 129 6.07 -8.77 -12.62
N LEU A 130 5.65 -8.86 -11.35
CA LEU A 130 6.38 -9.59 -10.32
C LEU A 130 6.37 -11.10 -10.53
N ALA A 131 5.29 -11.66 -11.06
CA ALA A 131 5.12 -13.09 -11.31
C ALA A 131 5.66 -13.54 -12.68
N GLY A 132 5.85 -12.61 -13.63
CA GLY A 132 6.23 -12.92 -15.00
C GLY A 132 5.15 -13.64 -15.81
N GLN A 133 3.89 -13.62 -15.37
CA GLN A 133 2.77 -14.34 -15.97
C GLN A 133 1.50 -13.52 -15.95
N LYS A 134 0.65 -13.69 -16.96
CA LYS A 134 -0.68 -13.06 -17.01
C LYS A 134 -1.64 -13.61 -15.98
N ILE A 135 -2.49 -12.73 -15.46
CA ILE A 135 -3.53 -13.02 -14.47
C ILE A 135 -4.88 -12.58 -15.05
N SER A 136 -5.73 -13.54 -15.41
CA SER A 136 -7.01 -13.27 -16.06
C SER A 136 -8.21 -13.72 -15.23
N THR A 137 -8.01 -14.60 -14.26
CA THR A 137 -9.09 -15.20 -13.45
C THR A 137 -8.74 -15.15 -11.96
N VAL A 138 -9.76 -15.34 -11.11
CA VAL A 138 -9.55 -15.45 -9.65
C VAL A 138 -8.66 -16.66 -9.32
N GLU A 139 -8.77 -17.75 -10.06
CA GLU A 139 -7.91 -18.93 -9.90
C GLU A 139 -6.45 -18.62 -10.24
N ASP A 140 -6.22 -17.77 -11.28
CA ASP A 140 -4.86 -17.28 -11.56
C ASP A 140 -4.34 -16.43 -10.41
N MET A 141 -5.18 -15.54 -9.84
CA MET A 141 -4.79 -14.73 -8.68
C MET A 141 -4.38 -15.61 -7.49
N LYS A 142 -5.15 -16.64 -7.16
CA LYS A 142 -4.83 -17.61 -6.08
C LYS A 142 -3.49 -18.28 -6.33
N ARG A 143 -3.30 -18.80 -7.54
CA ARG A 143 -2.06 -19.48 -7.94
C ARG A 143 -0.87 -18.51 -7.85
N GLN A 144 -0.99 -17.30 -8.41
CA GLN A 144 0.10 -16.33 -8.43
C GLN A 144 0.40 -15.79 -7.03
N ALA A 145 -0.61 -15.52 -6.20
CA ALA A 145 -0.39 -15.11 -4.82
C ALA A 145 0.45 -16.16 -4.05
N LYS A 146 0.15 -17.45 -4.25
CA LYS A 146 0.92 -18.55 -3.65
C LYS A 146 2.35 -18.62 -4.20
N GLU A 147 2.54 -18.47 -5.51
CA GLU A 147 3.88 -18.45 -6.12
C GLU A 147 4.71 -17.24 -5.64
N MET A 148 4.09 -16.07 -5.51
CA MET A 148 4.76 -14.85 -5.05
C MET A 148 5.23 -14.93 -3.58
N LEU A 149 4.66 -15.80 -2.75
CA LEU A 149 5.22 -16.07 -1.41
C LEU A 149 6.65 -16.61 -1.45
N LYS A 150 7.06 -17.26 -2.56
CA LYS A 150 8.44 -17.72 -2.76
C LYS A 150 9.44 -16.57 -2.86
N LEU A 151 8.98 -15.33 -3.07
CA LEU A 151 9.81 -14.14 -2.99
C LEU A 151 10.22 -13.80 -1.55
N GLY A 152 9.67 -14.49 -0.54
CA GLY A 152 10.06 -14.37 0.86
C GLY A 152 9.18 -13.50 1.73
N CYS A 153 8.13 -12.86 1.20
CA CYS A 153 7.15 -12.11 2.00
C CYS A 153 6.25 -13.05 2.81
N LYS A 154 5.66 -12.53 3.90
CA LYS A 154 4.75 -13.32 4.75
C LYS A 154 3.31 -13.37 4.23
N GLY A 155 2.93 -12.46 3.33
CA GLY A 155 1.61 -12.39 2.71
C GLY A 155 1.61 -11.64 1.38
N VAL A 156 0.66 -11.99 0.53
CA VAL A 156 0.42 -11.36 -0.77
C VAL A 156 -1.05 -11.08 -0.91
N LEU A 157 -1.42 -9.81 -1.10
CA LEU A 157 -2.77 -9.36 -1.42
C LEU A 157 -2.81 -8.89 -2.88
N ILE A 158 -3.27 -9.72 -3.79
CA ILE A 158 -3.51 -9.32 -5.18
C ILE A 158 -4.85 -8.60 -5.26
N LYS A 159 -4.81 -7.32 -5.69
CA LYS A 159 -6.00 -6.47 -5.84
C LYS A 159 -6.62 -6.72 -7.22
N GLY A 160 -7.83 -7.29 -7.27
CA GLY A 160 -8.49 -7.68 -8.51
C GLY A 160 -9.07 -6.52 -9.30
N GLY A 161 -9.78 -5.66 -8.66
CA GLY A 161 -10.36 -4.38 -9.14
C GLY A 161 -11.01 -4.32 -10.51
N HIS A 162 -10.55 -5.09 -11.48
CA HIS A 162 -10.91 -4.99 -12.90
C HIS A 162 -11.39 -6.31 -13.53
N LEU A 163 -11.75 -7.32 -12.72
CA LEU A 163 -12.33 -8.56 -13.27
C LEU A 163 -13.80 -8.34 -13.64
N ASP A 164 -14.20 -8.94 -14.78
CA ASP A 164 -15.56 -8.85 -15.28
C ASP A 164 -16.60 -9.38 -14.29
N GLY A 165 -17.83 -8.84 -14.34
CA GLY A 165 -18.96 -9.34 -13.55
C GLY A 165 -19.49 -8.42 -12.46
N GLY A 166 -19.07 -7.15 -12.39
CA GLY A 166 -19.63 -6.15 -11.47
C GLY A 166 -19.20 -6.30 -10.01
N LEU A 167 -18.42 -7.33 -9.68
CA LEU A 167 -17.82 -7.54 -8.36
C LEU A 167 -16.31 -7.31 -8.41
N MET A 168 -15.83 -6.58 -7.41
CA MET A 168 -14.41 -6.46 -7.11
C MET A 168 -14.00 -7.66 -6.28
N CYS A 169 -12.90 -8.32 -6.64
CA CYS A 169 -12.39 -9.46 -5.89
C CYS A 169 -10.89 -9.29 -5.64
N ASP A 170 -10.47 -9.32 -4.38
CA ASP A 170 -9.07 -9.36 -3.98
C ASP A 170 -8.76 -10.71 -3.34
N VAL A 171 -7.54 -11.20 -3.53
CA VAL A 171 -7.07 -12.48 -3.04
C VAL A 171 -5.89 -12.27 -2.10
N LEU A 172 -6.04 -12.66 -0.83
CA LEU A 172 -4.96 -12.70 0.14
C LEU A 172 -4.49 -14.13 0.34
N GLN A 173 -3.20 -14.38 0.15
CA GLN A 173 -2.54 -15.60 0.54
C GLN A 173 -1.46 -15.28 1.57
N THR A 174 -1.48 -15.96 2.71
CA THR A 174 -0.44 -15.89 3.74
C THR A 174 0.47 -17.12 3.71
N ALA A 175 1.68 -16.98 4.22
CA ALA A 175 2.63 -18.09 4.30
C ALA A 175 2.23 -19.16 5.34
N THR A 176 1.33 -18.83 6.26
CA THR A 176 0.90 -19.70 7.36
C THR A 176 -0.41 -20.43 7.09
N GLU A 177 -1.14 -20.08 6.04
CA GLU A 177 -2.45 -20.63 5.71
C GLU A 177 -2.42 -21.34 4.36
N GLU A 178 -3.06 -22.51 4.28
CA GLU A 178 -3.11 -23.28 3.03
C GLU A 178 -4.07 -22.66 2.01
N ALA A 179 -5.21 -22.18 2.48
CA ALA A 179 -6.25 -21.60 1.65
C ALA A 179 -6.17 -20.07 1.61
N PRO A 180 -6.36 -19.45 0.43
CA PRO A 180 -6.43 -18.01 0.32
C PRO A 180 -7.76 -17.45 0.84
N HIS A 181 -7.72 -16.22 1.38
CA HIS A 181 -8.91 -15.44 1.69
C HIS A 181 -9.36 -14.65 0.46
N LEU A 182 -10.66 -14.65 0.21
CA LEU A 182 -11.29 -13.89 -0.88
C LEU A 182 -12.12 -12.75 -0.30
N PHE A 183 -11.85 -11.55 -0.76
CA PHE A 183 -12.59 -10.35 -0.36
C PHE A 183 -13.35 -9.79 -1.56
N THR A 184 -14.66 -9.87 -1.53
CA THR A 184 -15.53 -9.39 -2.60
C THR A 184 -16.34 -8.19 -2.16
N ALA A 185 -16.54 -7.24 -3.06
CA ALA A 185 -17.42 -6.09 -2.85
C ALA A 185 -18.03 -5.64 -4.19
N PRO A 186 -19.22 -5.04 -4.21
CA PRO A 186 -19.73 -4.39 -5.41
C PRO A 186 -18.79 -3.28 -5.88
N LYS A 187 -18.69 -3.08 -7.19
CA LYS A 187 -17.97 -1.94 -7.74
C LYS A 187 -18.71 -0.65 -7.41
N VAL A 188 -18.03 0.31 -6.81
CA VAL A 188 -18.56 1.66 -6.62
C VAL A 188 -18.37 2.43 -7.93
N ASP A 189 -19.46 2.93 -8.50
CA ASP A 189 -19.41 3.82 -9.66
C ASP A 189 -18.97 5.21 -9.20
N SER A 190 -17.67 5.45 -9.28
CA SER A 190 -17.04 6.70 -8.88
C SER A 190 -15.80 6.98 -9.73
N ARG A 191 -15.63 8.24 -10.12
CA ARG A 191 -14.37 8.73 -10.70
C ARG A 191 -13.34 9.13 -9.64
N ASN A 192 -13.74 9.16 -8.37
CA ASN A 192 -12.91 9.58 -7.22
C ASN A 192 -12.11 8.40 -6.65
N THR A 193 -11.30 7.78 -7.50
CA THR A 193 -10.50 6.57 -7.16
C THR A 193 -9.03 6.88 -6.89
N HIS A 194 -8.61 8.16 -7.02
CA HIS A 194 -7.22 8.54 -6.83
C HIS A 194 -6.76 8.34 -5.38
N GLY A 195 -5.68 7.57 -5.20
CA GLY A 195 -5.13 7.25 -3.90
C GLY A 195 -5.75 6.03 -3.20
N THR A 196 -6.67 5.30 -3.83
CA THR A 196 -7.32 4.11 -3.27
C THR A 196 -6.31 3.03 -2.83
N GLY A 197 -5.30 2.73 -3.67
CA GLY A 197 -4.23 1.77 -3.34
C GLY A 197 -3.42 2.19 -2.13
N CYS A 198 -2.92 3.43 -2.12
CA CYS A 198 -2.19 3.99 -0.97
C CYS A 198 -3.05 3.97 0.30
N THR A 199 -4.33 4.35 0.20
CA THR A 199 -5.26 4.33 1.32
C THR A 199 -5.46 2.91 1.86
N LEU A 200 -5.62 1.90 0.98
CA LEU A 200 -5.79 0.51 1.38
C LEU A 200 -4.56 0.00 2.13
N SER A 201 -3.37 0.15 1.56
CA SER A 201 -2.13 -0.34 2.16
C SER A 201 -1.80 0.36 3.49
N SER A 202 -2.09 1.66 3.61
CA SER A 202 -1.93 2.40 4.87
C SER A 202 -2.97 2.02 5.93
N ALA A 203 -4.22 1.76 5.53
CA ALA A 203 -5.24 1.27 6.45
C ALA A 203 -4.88 -0.15 6.96
N ILE A 204 -4.38 -1.04 6.09
CA ILE A 204 -3.88 -2.37 6.50
C ILE A 204 -2.75 -2.22 7.52
N ALA A 205 -1.74 -1.39 7.22
CA ALA A 205 -0.63 -1.14 8.13
C ALA A 205 -1.11 -0.61 9.50
N THR A 206 -2.12 0.26 9.49
CA THR A 206 -2.73 0.79 10.72
C THR A 206 -3.41 -0.32 11.53
N PHE A 207 -4.24 -1.15 10.92
CA PHE A 207 -4.92 -2.24 11.64
C PHE A 207 -3.95 -3.30 12.15
N LEU A 208 -2.88 -3.61 11.41
CA LEU A 208 -1.81 -4.47 11.90
C LEU A 208 -1.10 -3.86 13.13
N ALA A 209 -0.79 -2.55 13.09
CA ALA A 209 -0.19 -1.85 14.23
C ALA A 209 -1.10 -1.83 15.47
N LEU A 210 -2.43 -1.86 15.28
CA LEU A 210 -3.44 -1.98 16.32
C LEU A 210 -3.63 -3.42 16.83
N GLY A 211 -2.89 -4.40 16.29
CA GLY A 211 -2.89 -5.80 16.75
C GLY A 211 -3.89 -6.72 16.04
N GLU A 212 -4.50 -6.28 14.94
CA GLU A 212 -5.40 -7.14 14.18
C GLU A 212 -4.64 -8.23 13.41
N PRO A 213 -5.18 -9.46 13.32
CA PRO A 213 -4.67 -10.47 12.40
C PRO A 213 -4.71 -10.00 10.95
N MET A 214 -3.80 -10.49 10.09
CA MET A 214 -3.63 -9.99 8.72
C MET A 214 -4.93 -10.05 7.90
N SER A 215 -5.68 -11.14 7.95
CA SER A 215 -6.95 -11.27 7.22
C SER A 215 -8.00 -10.26 7.70
N VAL A 216 -8.08 -10.03 9.01
CA VAL A 216 -8.99 -9.05 9.62
C VAL A 216 -8.55 -7.61 9.28
N ALA A 217 -7.24 -7.33 9.31
CA ALA A 217 -6.69 -6.02 8.93
C ALA A 217 -7.02 -5.68 7.46
N VAL A 218 -6.89 -6.67 6.56
CA VAL A 218 -7.27 -6.51 5.14
C VAL A 218 -8.77 -6.28 5.00
N GLU A 219 -9.61 -7.05 5.67
CA GLU A 219 -11.07 -6.91 5.62
C GLU A 219 -11.51 -5.52 6.08
N LYS A 220 -11.05 -5.07 7.26
CA LYS A 220 -11.36 -3.74 7.81
C LYS A 220 -10.87 -2.62 6.90
N ALA A 221 -9.67 -2.74 6.34
CA ALA A 221 -9.12 -1.76 5.41
C ALA A 221 -9.94 -1.67 4.12
N LYS A 222 -10.39 -2.80 3.57
CA LYS A 222 -11.29 -2.82 2.40
C LYS A 222 -12.63 -2.17 2.70
N GLN A 223 -13.22 -2.44 3.86
CA GLN A 223 -14.46 -1.79 4.30
C GLN A 223 -14.29 -0.27 4.43
N TYR A 224 -13.18 0.17 5.02
CA TYR A 224 -12.85 1.59 5.13
C TYR A 224 -12.72 2.26 3.75
N VAL A 225 -11.98 1.66 2.83
CA VAL A 225 -11.82 2.16 1.46
C VAL A 225 -13.16 2.18 0.71
N TYR A 226 -13.94 1.10 0.81
CA TYR A 226 -15.26 0.99 0.17
C TYR A 226 -16.19 2.14 0.61
N LYS A 227 -16.32 2.35 1.92
CA LYS A 227 -17.13 3.44 2.47
C LYS A 227 -16.60 4.82 2.09
N GLY A 228 -15.28 4.98 2.01
CA GLY A 228 -14.64 6.20 1.54
C GLY A 228 -14.95 6.51 0.07
N LEU A 229 -15.00 5.49 -0.78
CA LEU A 229 -15.42 5.62 -2.18
C LEU A 229 -16.91 5.94 -2.28
N GLU A 230 -17.76 5.22 -1.56
CA GLU A 230 -19.21 5.39 -1.58
C GLU A 230 -19.62 6.79 -1.10
N SER A 231 -19.08 7.24 0.03
CA SER A 231 -19.39 8.57 0.58
C SER A 231 -18.74 9.74 -0.19
N GLY A 232 -17.69 9.46 -0.96
CA GLY A 232 -16.98 10.47 -1.75
C GLY A 232 -17.34 10.49 -3.24
N LYS A 233 -18.21 9.59 -3.73
CA LYS A 233 -18.44 9.39 -5.18
C LYS A 233 -18.94 10.63 -5.91
N ASP A 234 -19.76 11.45 -5.26
CA ASP A 234 -20.40 12.63 -5.84
C ASP A 234 -19.65 13.94 -5.53
N VAL A 235 -18.52 13.85 -4.81
CA VAL A 235 -17.70 15.02 -4.46
C VAL A 235 -16.85 15.43 -5.67
N CYS A 236 -16.84 16.72 -5.99
CA CYS A 236 -16.03 17.27 -7.08
C CYS A 236 -14.79 17.97 -6.53
N ILE A 237 -13.62 17.33 -6.66
CA ILE A 237 -12.32 17.91 -6.29
C ILE A 237 -11.42 17.86 -7.52
N GLY A 238 -11.16 19.03 -8.11
CA GLY A 238 -10.37 19.15 -9.34
C GLY A 238 -11.09 18.67 -10.60
N GLY A 239 -10.41 18.72 -11.73
CA GLY A 239 -10.96 18.39 -13.05
C GLY A 239 -10.79 16.93 -13.47
N GLY A 240 -9.96 16.16 -12.79
CA GLY A 240 -9.64 14.77 -13.12
C GLY A 240 -10.18 13.75 -12.12
N HIS A 241 -9.41 12.69 -11.88
CA HIS A 241 -9.74 11.67 -10.87
C HIS A 241 -9.57 12.25 -9.46
N GLY A 242 -10.68 12.47 -8.76
CA GLY A 242 -10.69 12.96 -7.38
C GLY A 242 -10.31 11.89 -6.36
N PRO A 243 -10.02 12.28 -5.11
CA PRO A 243 -9.76 11.35 -4.02
C PRO A 243 -11.05 10.81 -3.43
N LEU A 244 -10.96 9.63 -2.81
CA LEU A 244 -12.01 9.12 -1.91
C LEU A 244 -12.14 10.01 -0.66
N ASN A 245 -13.27 9.88 0.06
CA ASN A 245 -13.47 10.58 1.34
C ASN A 245 -12.81 9.82 2.49
N HIS A 246 -11.59 10.23 2.88
CA HIS A 246 -10.86 9.60 3.99
C HIS A 246 -11.53 9.84 5.36
N PHE A 247 -12.31 10.90 5.50
CA PHE A 247 -12.93 11.31 6.77
C PHE A 247 -14.42 10.96 6.87
N HIS A 248 -14.86 9.89 6.17
CA HIS A 248 -16.26 9.45 6.22
C HIS A 248 -16.68 8.97 7.62
N SER A 249 -15.76 8.48 8.44
CA SER A 249 -16.03 8.00 9.81
C SER A 249 -14.73 8.00 10.63
N PRO A 250 -14.17 9.17 10.97
CA PRO A 250 -12.95 9.24 11.76
C PRO A 250 -13.20 8.76 13.19
N VAL A 251 -12.21 8.10 13.77
CA VAL A 251 -12.24 7.65 15.16
C VAL A 251 -11.26 8.44 16.03
N ALA A 252 -11.49 8.45 17.34
CA ALA A 252 -10.56 9.07 18.28
C ALA A 252 -9.20 8.35 18.26
N MET A 253 -8.15 9.06 18.66
CA MET A 253 -6.81 8.47 18.74
C MET A 253 -6.80 7.31 19.73
N HIS A 254 -6.25 6.18 19.30
CA HIS A 254 -5.97 5.05 20.19
C HIS A 254 -4.82 5.40 21.12
N ILE A 255 -5.07 5.32 22.42
CA ILE A 255 -4.07 5.57 23.46
C ILE A 255 -3.77 4.23 24.12
N PHE A 256 -2.51 3.83 24.08
CA PHE A 256 -2.02 2.65 24.77
C PHE A 256 -1.34 3.07 26.06
N ASP A 257 -1.61 2.37 27.16
CA ASP A 257 -0.89 2.59 28.39
C ASP A 257 0.58 2.21 28.24
N LYS A 258 1.49 3.01 28.86
CA LYS A 258 2.94 2.80 28.73
C LYS A 258 3.45 1.44 29.22
N ASN A 259 2.56 0.63 29.81
CA ASN A 259 2.88 -0.67 30.41
C ASN A 259 2.29 -1.87 29.63
N GLU A 260 1.70 -1.63 28.47
CA GLU A 260 1.30 -2.65 27.50
C GLU A 260 2.21 -2.58 26.26
#